data_aa98b0728ac23eb29df4b860bd7de53c
#
_entry.id   aa98b0728ac23eb29df4b860bd7de53c
#
_cell.length_a   1.000
_cell.length_b   1.000
_cell.length_c   1.000
_cell.angle_alpha   90.00
_cell.angle_beta   90.00
_cell.angle_gamma   90.00
#
_symmetry.space_group_name_H-M   'P 1'
#
loop_
_entity.id
_entity.type
_entity.pdbx_description
1 polymer ?
#
loop_
_entity_poly.entity_id
_entity_poly.type
_entity_poly.pdbx_seq_one_letter_code
_entity_poly.pdbx_strand_id
1 'polypeptide(L)'
;DDRRQRQMCIRDRLEDLGDKDLSDGIIRDQIVTAFLKAKDDGLFCGRDWFEESFRQIDKKIEFKWKFNDGDFFKNGDEIVEIKGNINSILKSERTAINFVQFLSGISTNTQIKVNLLQNKKIDLLDTRKTIPGLRYSQKYATRIGGARNHRFGLYDALMIKENHISMFNSLDELVLDDIDRGKFLEIEVDTLNKIEPALNHSPDVIMFDNFSIEDIKKGIDIVGNRSKIEVSGILDMQQFKEVSKLNIHFISLGELTKNIKSIDFSLLLKKL
;
A
#
# COMPACT_ATOMS: atom_id res chain seq x y z
N ASP A 1 8.09 -6.00 9.68
CA ASP A 1 9.54 -5.78 9.83
C ASP A 1 9.76 -4.52 10.67
N ASP A 2 9.82 -4.71 11.98
CA ASP A 2 9.97 -3.65 13.01
C ASP A 2 11.14 -2.68 12.71
N ARG A 3 12.22 -3.18 12.10
CA ARG A 3 13.38 -2.36 11.77
C ARG A 3 13.07 -1.30 10.72
N ARG A 4 12.35 -1.65 9.66
CA ARG A 4 12.00 -0.72 8.58
C ARG A 4 10.99 0.32 9.05
N GLN A 5 9.99 -0.12 9.80
CA GLN A 5 9.00 0.75 10.43
C GLN A 5 9.70 1.77 11.35
N ARG A 6 10.56 1.31 12.25
CA ARG A 6 11.32 2.17 13.17
C ARG A 6 12.17 3.21 12.43
N GLN A 7 12.85 2.81 11.35
CA GLN A 7 13.65 3.73 10.53
C GLN A 7 12.80 4.85 9.90
N MET A 8 11.58 4.54 9.45
CA MET A 8 10.67 5.56 8.92
C MET A 8 10.27 6.55 9.99
N CYS A 9 9.85 6.10 11.17
CA CYS A 9 9.50 6.96 12.29
C CYS A 9 10.68 7.83 12.76
N ILE A 10 11.91 7.30 12.76
CA ILE A 10 13.12 8.09 13.09
C ILE A 10 13.33 9.24 12.10
N ARG A 11 13.20 8.99 10.80
CA ARG A 11 13.39 10.01 9.76
C ARG A 11 12.35 11.12 9.86
N ASP A 12 11.08 10.75 9.97
CA ASP A 12 9.99 11.71 10.06
C ASP A 12 10.10 12.57 11.34
N ARG A 13 10.42 11.94 12.48
CA ARG A 13 10.68 12.64 13.73
C ARG A 13 11.85 13.65 13.62
N LEU A 14 12.95 13.27 12.97
CA LEU A 14 14.09 14.17 12.78
C LEU A 14 13.75 15.33 11.86
N GLU A 15 12.89 15.12 10.86
CA GLU A 15 12.39 16.16 9.98
C GLU A 15 11.52 17.18 10.75
N ASP A 16 10.66 16.71 11.66
CA ASP A 16 9.73 17.56 12.41
C ASP A 16 10.40 18.29 13.59
N LEU A 17 11.20 17.60 14.40
CA LEU A 17 11.82 18.19 15.60
C LEU A 17 13.09 18.97 15.32
N GLY A 18 13.87 18.62 14.26
CA GLY A 18 15.18 19.19 14.01
C GLY A 18 16.10 19.06 15.22
N ASP A 19 16.90 20.10 15.46
CA ASP A 19 17.85 20.15 16.58
C ASP A 19 17.21 20.66 17.88
N LYS A 20 16.06 21.36 17.82
CA LYS A 20 15.43 22.01 18.98
C LYS A 20 13.96 22.33 18.73
N ASP A 21 13.10 21.89 19.64
CA ASP A 21 11.72 22.39 19.74
C ASP A 21 11.68 23.77 20.40
N LEU A 22 11.25 24.78 19.65
CA LEU A 22 11.16 26.16 20.13
C LEU A 22 10.06 26.38 21.18
N SER A 23 9.13 25.43 21.31
CA SER A 23 8.05 25.48 22.30
C SER A 23 8.43 24.85 23.66
N ASP A 24 9.64 24.27 23.75
CA ASP A 24 10.13 23.68 25.01
C ASP A 24 10.08 24.70 26.17
N GLY A 25 9.48 24.26 27.27
CA GLY A 25 9.38 25.07 28.48
C GLY A 25 8.16 26.01 28.55
N ILE A 26 7.33 26.09 27.49
CA ILE A 26 6.06 26.85 27.54
C ILE A 26 5.09 26.21 28.54
N ILE A 27 5.04 24.87 28.55
CA ILE A 27 4.17 24.10 29.44
C ILE A 27 5.00 23.34 30.45
N ARG A 28 4.62 23.45 31.74
CA ARG A 28 5.26 22.64 32.79
C ARG A 28 4.94 21.18 32.61
N ASP A 29 5.91 20.32 32.93
CA ASP A 29 5.73 18.87 32.92
C ASP A 29 4.59 18.42 33.79
N GLN A 30 3.66 17.70 33.20
CA GLN A 30 2.56 17.07 33.89
C GLN A 30 2.04 15.87 33.08
N ILE A 31 1.46 14.91 33.78
CA ILE A 31 0.80 13.76 33.13
C ILE A 31 -0.61 14.19 32.69
N VAL A 32 -0.91 13.97 31.42
CA VAL A 32 -2.21 14.27 30.83
C VAL A 32 -2.77 13.06 30.10
N THR A 33 -4.03 13.13 29.79
CA THR A 33 -4.72 12.18 28.89
C THR A 33 -5.09 12.91 27.59
N ALA A 34 -4.79 12.30 26.45
CA ALA A 34 -5.15 12.78 25.13
C ALA A 34 -5.93 11.71 24.36
N PHE A 35 -6.68 12.11 23.35
CA PHE A 35 -7.45 11.21 22.49
C PHE A 35 -7.17 11.51 21.03
N LEU A 36 -6.85 10.47 20.23
CA LEU A 36 -6.86 10.58 18.79
C LEU A 36 -8.29 10.43 18.30
N LYS A 37 -8.80 11.44 17.62
CA LYS A 37 -10.17 11.50 17.12
C LYS A 37 -10.21 11.52 15.60
N ALA A 38 -11.04 10.68 15.00
CA ALA A 38 -11.27 10.67 13.56
C ALA A 38 -12.16 11.85 13.15
N LYS A 39 -11.87 12.46 12.00
CA LYS A 39 -12.69 13.52 11.38
C LYS A 39 -13.36 13.12 10.08
N ASP A 40 -13.08 11.90 9.61
CA ASP A 40 -13.69 11.27 8.46
C ASP A 40 -14.04 9.82 8.81
N ASP A 41 -14.81 9.15 7.95
CA ASP A 41 -15.02 7.71 8.01
C ASP A 41 -13.86 6.97 7.31
N GLY A 42 -13.47 5.79 7.80
CA GLY A 42 -12.42 5.02 7.14
C GLY A 42 -12.04 3.71 7.79
N LEU A 43 -11.04 3.06 7.21
CA LEU A 43 -10.40 1.85 7.70
C LEU A 43 -9.09 2.21 8.41
N PHE A 44 -9.00 1.95 9.70
CA PHE A 44 -7.82 2.30 10.48
C PHE A 44 -6.59 1.49 10.04
N CYS A 45 -5.45 2.17 9.94
CA CYS A 45 -4.17 1.55 9.63
C CYS A 45 -3.01 2.40 10.14
N GLY A 46 -2.02 1.76 10.77
CA GLY A 46 -0.79 2.41 11.18
C GLY A 46 -0.55 2.46 12.67
N ARG A 47 -1.22 1.61 13.46
CA ARG A 47 -1.06 1.53 14.91
C ARG A 47 0.40 1.47 15.35
N ASP A 48 1.18 0.57 14.77
CA ASP A 48 2.57 0.38 15.16
C ASP A 48 3.46 1.59 14.85
N TRP A 49 3.20 2.30 13.73
CA TRP A 49 3.90 3.56 13.41
C TRP A 49 3.53 4.67 14.39
N PHE A 50 2.25 4.73 14.76
CA PHE A 50 1.76 5.68 15.75
C PHE A 50 2.45 5.48 17.10
N GLU A 51 2.42 4.26 17.65
CA GLU A 51 3.06 3.93 18.93
C GLU A 51 4.57 4.17 18.89
N GLU A 52 5.25 3.76 17.83
CA GLU A 52 6.70 3.94 17.70
C GLU A 52 7.09 5.41 17.66
N SER A 53 6.30 6.28 17.03
CA SER A 53 6.55 7.73 17.00
C SER A 53 6.57 8.31 18.42
N PHE A 54 5.66 7.88 19.28
CA PHE A 54 5.66 8.28 20.70
C PHE A 54 6.79 7.63 21.49
N ARG A 55 7.03 6.34 21.33
CA ARG A 55 8.05 5.58 22.08
C ARG A 55 9.47 6.07 21.83
N GLN A 56 9.72 6.68 20.67
CA GLN A 56 11.00 7.30 20.37
C GLN A 56 11.26 8.57 21.18
N ILE A 57 10.23 9.24 21.67
CA ILE A 57 10.30 10.41 22.53
C ILE A 57 10.24 9.99 24.00
N ASP A 58 9.26 9.18 24.38
CA ASP A 58 9.06 8.75 25.76
C ASP A 58 8.44 7.34 25.83
N LYS A 59 9.22 6.38 26.31
CA LYS A 59 8.79 4.98 26.46
C LYS A 59 7.74 4.75 27.55
N LYS A 60 7.47 5.76 28.39
CA LYS A 60 6.51 5.67 29.51
C LYS A 60 5.08 6.02 29.07
N ILE A 61 4.90 6.45 27.80
CA ILE A 61 3.56 6.75 27.28
C ILE A 61 2.75 5.46 27.19
N GLU A 62 1.54 5.52 27.73
CA GLU A 62 0.57 4.42 27.76
C GLU A 62 -0.51 4.64 26.70
N PHE A 63 -0.95 3.55 26.02
CA PHE A 63 -1.98 3.56 24.99
C PHE A 63 -3.13 2.63 25.37
N LYS A 64 -4.36 3.10 25.22
CA LYS A 64 -5.56 2.30 25.31
C LYS A 64 -6.33 2.37 24.01
N TRP A 65 -6.06 1.43 23.14
CA TRP A 65 -6.66 1.33 21.81
C TRP A 65 -8.11 0.88 21.87
N LYS A 66 -8.96 1.51 21.04
CA LYS A 66 -10.35 1.11 20.78
C LYS A 66 -10.50 0.46 19.42
N PHE A 67 -9.55 0.69 18.49
CA PHE A 67 -9.52 0.17 17.13
C PHE A 67 -8.16 -0.47 16.83
N ASN A 68 -8.17 -1.51 16.01
CA ASN A 68 -6.99 -2.15 15.47
C ASN A 68 -6.87 -1.88 13.98
N ASP A 69 -5.70 -2.13 13.40
CA ASP A 69 -5.54 -2.07 11.95
C ASP A 69 -6.53 -3.01 11.27
N GLY A 70 -7.31 -2.46 10.32
CA GLY A 70 -8.40 -3.16 9.63
C GLY A 70 -9.80 -2.93 10.21
N ASP A 71 -9.94 -2.27 11.36
CA ASP A 71 -11.24 -1.90 11.91
C ASP A 71 -11.79 -0.65 11.19
N PHE A 72 -13.08 -0.66 10.88
CA PHE A 72 -13.78 0.50 10.32
C PHE A 72 -14.20 1.46 11.43
N PHE A 73 -13.89 2.74 11.26
CA PHE A 73 -14.28 3.81 12.17
C PHE A 73 -15.10 4.88 11.45
N LYS A 74 -15.83 5.66 12.24
CA LYS A 74 -16.64 6.79 11.78
C LYS A 74 -16.09 8.13 12.26
N ASN A 75 -16.47 9.16 11.56
CA ASN A 75 -16.23 10.53 12.01
C ASN A 75 -16.71 10.74 13.45
N GLY A 76 -15.83 11.27 14.28
CA GLY A 76 -16.06 11.50 15.70
C GLY A 76 -15.61 10.38 16.62
N ASP A 77 -15.26 9.20 16.10
CA ASP A 77 -14.77 8.09 16.92
C ASP A 77 -13.41 8.43 17.55
N GLU A 78 -13.25 8.00 18.81
CA GLU A 78 -11.99 8.04 19.53
C GLU A 78 -11.22 6.74 19.25
N ILE A 79 -10.10 6.85 18.56
CA ILE A 79 -9.30 5.71 18.09
C ILE A 79 -8.46 5.13 19.23
N VAL A 80 -7.77 6.01 19.96
CA VAL A 80 -6.88 5.64 21.06
C VAL A 80 -6.89 6.71 22.13
N GLU A 81 -6.87 6.30 23.40
CA GLU A 81 -6.55 7.11 24.56
C GLU A 81 -5.06 6.99 24.86
N ILE A 82 -4.39 8.12 25.07
CA ILE A 82 -2.96 8.24 25.31
C ILE A 82 -2.75 8.92 26.65
N LYS A 83 -1.92 8.32 27.51
CA LYS A 83 -1.57 8.90 28.81
C LYS A 83 -0.05 9.04 28.95
N GLY A 84 0.41 10.24 29.27
CA GLY A 84 1.84 10.50 29.40
C GLY A 84 2.16 11.95 29.71
N ASN A 85 3.46 12.28 29.68
CA ASN A 85 3.94 13.66 29.84
C ASN A 85 3.45 14.52 28.65
N ILE A 86 2.89 15.71 28.94
CA ILE A 86 2.32 16.60 27.94
C ILE A 86 3.34 17.01 26.88
N ASN A 87 4.57 17.35 27.26
CA ASN A 87 5.60 17.78 26.32
C ASN A 87 6.03 16.63 25.41
N SER A 88 6.10 15.38 25.93
CA SER A 88 6.37 14.19 25.13
C SER A 88 5.23 13.89 24.14
N ILE A 89 3.97 14.08 24.56
CA ILE A 89 2.81 13.90 23.69
C ILE A 89 2.83 14.91 22.54
N LEU A 90 3.03 16.21 22.83
CA LEU A 90 3.06 17.26 21.83
C LEU A 90 4.19 17.08 20.80
N LYS A 91 5.37 16.67 21.25
CA LYS A 91 6.53 16.39 20.38
C LYS A 91 6.33 15.19 19.44
N SER A 92 5.47 14.26 19.82
CA SER A 92 5.21 13.04 19.04
C SER A 92 4.01 13.17 18.11
N GLU A 93 3.12 14.10 18.40
CA GLU A 93 1.79 14.25 17.79
C GLU A 93 1.85 14.26 16.27
N ARG A 94 2.66 15.16 15.69
CA ARG A 94 2.65 15.39 14.25
C ARG A 94 3.14 14.16 13.48
N THR A 95 4.28 13.61 13.86
CA THR A 95 4.83 12.38 13.25
C THR A 95 3.83 11.22 13.36
N ALA A 96 3.24 11.01 14.54
CA ALA A 96 2.27 9.93 14.75
C ALA A 96 1.01 10.09 13.88
N ILE A 97 0.43 11.30 13.83
CA ILE A 97 -0.76 11.58 13.03
C ILE A 97 -0.45 11.45 11.52
N ASN A 98 0.72 11.93 11.06
CA ASN A 98 1.11 11.83 9.66
C ASN A 98 1.05 10.37 9.17
N PHE A 99 1.54 9.41 9.95
CA PHE A 99 1.49 8.01 9.57
C PHE A 99 0.06 7.47 9.53
N VAL A 100 -0.74 7.66 10.57
CA VAL A 100 -2.09 7.06 10.60
C VAL A 100 -3.03 7.68 9.57
N GLN A 101 -2.97 9.00 9.33
CA GLN A 101 -3.78 9.66 8.31
C GLN A 101 -3.43 9.16 6.90
N PHE A 102 -2.15 9.00 6.61
CA PHE A 102 -1.62 8.53 5.35
C PHE A 102 -1.96 7.05 5.12
N LEU A 103 -1.69 6.17 6.10
CA LEU A 103 -1.91 4.74 5.98
C LEU A 103 -3.40 4.37 6.00
N SER A 104 -4.20 5.05 6.83
CA SER A 104 -5.66 4.87 6.82
C SER A 104 -6.30 5.35 5.51
N GLY A 105 -5.75 6.39 4.89
CA GLY A 105 -6.17 6.82 3.56
C GLY A 105 -5.95 5.74 2.49
N ILE A 106 -4.79 5.10 2.51
CA ILE A 106 -4.44 4.01 1.58
C ILE A 106 -5.33 2.79 1.82
N SER A 107 -5.45 2.33 3.08
CA SER A 107 -6.25 1.14 3.40
C SER A 107 -7.72 1.34 3.06
N THR A 108 -8.28 2.53 3.33
CA THR A 108 -9.66 2.88 3.00
C THR A 108 -9.90 2.87 1.49
N ASN A 109 -9.05 3.55 0.70
CA ASN A 109 -9.17 3.55 -0.76
C ASN A 109 -9.03 2.14 -1.34
N THR A 110 -8.11 1.36 -0.80
CA THR A 110 -7.91 -0.03 -1.23
C THR A 110 -9.15 -0.88 -0.94
N GLN A 111 -9.73 -0.78 0.25
CA GLN A 111 -10.94 -1.52 0.62
C GLN A 111 -12.12 -1.17 -0.30
N ILE A 112 -12.29 0.13 -0.64
CA ILE A 112 -13.33 0.56 -1.58
C ILE A 112 -13.14 -0.16 -2.93
N LYS A 113 -11.92 -0.23 -3.45
CA LYS A 113 -11.63 -0.91 -4.73
C LYS A 113 -11.85 -2.42 -4.65
N VAL A 114 -11.40 -3.08 -3.56
CA VAL A 114 -11.63 -4.51 -3.33
C VAL A 114 -13.13 -4.82 -3.27
N ASN A 115 -13.92 -3.97 -2.62
CA ASN A 115 -15.36 -4.15 -2.51
C ASN A 115 -16.09 -3.99 -3.86
N LEU A 116 -15.51 -3.25 -4.80
CA LEU A 116 -16.06 -3.05 -6.15
C LEU A 116 -15.78 -4.23 -7.10
N LEU A 117 -14.90 -5.17 -6.75
CA LEU A 117 -14.66 -6.36 -7.56
C LEU A 117 -15.93 -7.20 -7.69
N GLN A 118 -16.36 -7.44 -8.92
CA GLN A 118 -17.56 -8.26 -9.21
C GLN A 118 -17.25 -9.75 -9.07
N ASN A 119 -16.12 -10.20 -9.60
CA ASN A 119 -15.63 -11.56 -9.41
C ASN A 119 -14.73 -11.63 -8.19
N LYS A 120 -15.18 -12.26 -7.12
CA LYS A 120 -14.45 -12.38 -5.85
C LYS A 120 -13.27 -13.36 -5.88
N LYS A 121 -13.00 -13.99 -7.02
CA LYS A 121 -11.80 -14.80 -7.25
C LYS A 121 -10.61 -13.97 -7.74
N ILE A 122 -10.85 -12.72 -8.13
CA ILE A 122 -9.80 -11.79 -8.56
C ILE A 122 -9.15 -11.15 -7.33
N ASP A 123 -7.84 -11.25 -7.24
CA ASP A 123 -7.06 -10.48 -6.25
C ASP A 123 -6.66 -9.13 -6.83
N LEU A 124 -6.89 -8.07 -6.05
CA LEU A 124 -6.36 -6.75 -6.36
C LEU A 124 -4.90 -6.69 -5.89
N LEU A 125 -4.00 -6.19 -6.74
CA LEU A 125 -2.58 -6.05 -6.43
C LEU A 125 -2.16 -4.58 -6.36
N ASP A 126 -1.26 -4.27 -5.43
CA ASP A 126 -0.50 -3.03 -5.46
C ASP A 126 0.64 -3.11 -6.49
N THR A 127 1.45 -2.08 -6.59
CA THR A 127 2.59 -2.04 -7.50
C THR A 127 3.84 -1.47 -6.81
N ARG A 128 4.95 -1.32 -7.57
CA ARG A 128 6.15 -0.60 -7.12
C ARG A 128 6.06 0.93 -7.31
N LYS A 129 4.94 1.46 -7.81
CA LYS A 129 4.68 2.90 -7.95
C LYS A 129 4.32 3.49 -6.58
N THR A 130 5.32 3.60 -5.70
CA THR A 130 5.19 4.04 -4.30
C THR A 130 5.95 5.34 -4.06
N ILE A 131 5.61 6.05 -2.99
CA ILE A 131 6.39 7.18 -2.52
C ILE A 131 7.79 6.69 -2.10
N PRO A 132 8.87 7.36 -2.53
CA PRO A 132 10.23 6.98 -2.14
C PRO A 132 10.39 6.85 -0.62
N GLY A 133 10.99 5.75 -0.19
CA GLY A 133 11.22 5.47 1.24
C GLY A 133 10.02 4.90 1.99
N LEU A 134 8.78 4.99 1.48
CA LEU A 134 7.55 4.56 2.17
C LEU A 134 6.93 3.28 1.61
N ARG A 135 7.62 2.56 0.71
CA ARG A 135 7.05 1.36 0.07
C ARG A 135 6.56 0.31 1.06
N TYR A 136 7.31 0.07 2.12
CA TYR A 136 6.94 -0.93 3.11
C TYR A 136 5.60 -0.59 3.78
N SER A 137 5.46 0.63 4.29
CA SER A 137 4.23 1.09 4.96
C SER A 137 3.04 1.17 4.00
N GLN A 138 3.25 1.62 2.76
CA GLN A 138 2.19 1.68 1.76
C GLN A 138 1.67 0.29 1.38
N LYS A 139 2.58 -0.68 1.14
CA LYS A 139 2.19 -2.07 0.86
C LYS A 139 1.57 -2.77 2.06
N TYR A 140 1.95 -2.41 3.27
CA TYR A 140 1.26 -2.84 4.48
C TYR A 140 -0.19 -2.34 4.47
N ALA A 141 -0.41 -1.05 4.22
CA ALA A 141 -1.73 -0.45 4.21
C ALA A 141 -2.64 -1.00 3.09
N THR A 142 -2.10 -1.28 1.89
CA THR A 142 -2.88 -1.94 0.83
C THR A 142 -3.33 -3.34 1.25
N ARG A 143 -2.49 -4.09 1.96
CA ARG A 143 -2.85 -5.41 2.50
C ARG A 143 -3.96 -5.30 3.57
N ILE A 144 -3.87 -4.32 4.47
CA ILE A 144 -4.94 -4.05 5.46
C ILE A 144 -6.25 -3.71 4.75
N GLY A 145 -6.21 -2.99 3.63
CA GLY A 145 -7.38 -2.71 2.79
C GLY A 145 -7.91 -3.90 2.00
N GLY A 146 -7.29 -5.09 2.10
CA GLY A 146 -7.74 -6.34 1.47
C GLY A 146 -7.11 -6.66 0.11
N ALA A 147 -6.15 -5.87 -0.37
CA ALA A 147 -5.38 -6.21 -1.55
C ALA A 147 -4.22 -7.16 -1.22
N ARG A 148 -3.63 -7.80 -2.24
CA ARG A 148 -2.37 -8.53 -2.12
C ARG A 148 -1.20 -7.66 -2.58
N ASN A 149 -0.03 -7.94 -2.02
CA ASN A 149 1.17 -7.27 -2.46
C ASN A 149 1.73 -7.94 -3.73
N HIS A 150 1.96 -7.16 -4.77
CA HIS A 150 2.85 -7.50 -5.86
C HIS A 150 4.31 -7.48 -5.34
N ARG A 151 5.29 -7.91 -6.14
CA ARG A 151 6.71 -7.92 -5.74
C ARG A 151 7.15 -6.61 -5.08
N PHE A 152 7.96 -6.73 -4.03
CA PHE A 152 8.48 -5.57 -3.28
C PHE A 152 9.62 -4.85 -4.00
N GLY A 153 10.43 -5.60 -4.74
CA GLY A 153 11.59 -5.07 -5.42
C GLY A 153 12.03 -5.97 -6.57
N LEU A 154 13.19 -5.69 -7.14
CA LEU A 154 13.77 -6.49 -8.22
C LEU A 154 14.30 -7.85 -7.73
N TYR A 155 14.54 -7.97 -6.44
CA TYR A 155 15.05 -9.17 -5.77
C TYR A 155 13.96 -10.20 -5.42
N ASP A 156 12.71 -9.87 -5.62
CA ASP A 156 11.59 -10.64 -5.07
C ASP A 156 10.98 -11.60 -6.11
N ALA A 157 10.84 -11.13 -7.35
CA ALA A 157 10.33 -11.91 -8.48
C ALA A 157 10.85 -11.37 -9.80
N LEU A 158 11.06 -12.25 -10.78
CA LEU A 158 11.43 -11.85 -12.12
C LEU A 158 10.19 -11.36 -12.88
N MET A 159 10.31 -10.18 -13.47
CA MET A 159 9.30 -9.62 -14.37
C MET A 159 9.98 -9.14 -15.64
N ILE A 160 9.62 -9.73 -16.75
CA ILE A 160 10.04 -9.30 -18.08
C ILE A 160 9.07 -8.25 -18.59
N LYS A 161 9.59 -7.11 -19.02
CA LYS A 161 8.84 -5.96 -19.49
C LYS A 161 9.23 -5.57 -20.90
N GLU A 162 8.42 -4.71 -21.52
CA GLU A 162 8.68 -4.16 -22.85
C GLU A 162 10.16 -3.72 -23.02
N ASN A 163 10.71 -2.98 -22.06
CA ASN A 163 12.10 -2.52 -22.12
C ASN A 163 13.15 -3.65 -22.14
N HIS A 164 12.86 -4.81 -21.56
CA HIS A 164 13.73 -5.97 -21.72
C HIS A 164 13.56 -6.58 -23.11
N ILE A 165 12.32 -6.70 -23.57
CA ILE A 165 11.98 -7.34 -24.84
C ILE A 165 12.51 -6.49 -26.02
N SER A 166 12.50 -5.17 -25.90
CA SER A 166 12.99 -4.25 -26.95
C SER A 166 14.48 -4.38 -27.27
N MET A 167 15.24 -5.06 -26.41
CA MET A 167 16.66 -5.36 -26.64
C MET A 167 16.89 -6.62 -27.52
N PHE A 168 15.81 -7.33 -27.86
CA PHE A 168 15.81 -8.54 -28.69
C PHE A 168 14.89 -8.34 -29.90
N ASN A 169 15.08 -9.12 -30.96
CA ASN A 169 14.19 -9.06 -32.14
C ASN A 169 12.85 -9.75 -31.85
N SER A 170 12.83 -10.72 -30.94
CA SER A 170 11.61 -11.40 -30.50
C SER A 170 11.75 -11.89 -29.05
N LEU A 171 10.62 -12.21 -28.41
CA LEU A 171 10.57 -12.86 -27.09
C LEU A 171 11.26 -14.23 -27.09
N ASP A 172 11.29 -14.93 -28.22
CA ASP A 172 11.90 -16.26 -28.34
C ASP A 172 13.43 -16.22 -28.18
N GLU A 173 14.06 -15.04 -28.32
CA GLU A 173 15.52 -14.88 -28.12
C GLU A 173 15.90 -14.79 -26.63
N LEU A 174 14.90 -14.65 -25.73
CA LEU A 174 15.14 -14.62 -24.28
C LEU A 174 15.60 -15.98 -23.78
N VAL A 175 16.79 -16.03 -23.17
CA VAL A 175 17.30 -17.21 -22.49
C VAL A 175 17.16 -17.03 -21.00
N LEU A 176 16.31 -17.83 -20.36
CA LEU A 176 15.98 -17.73 -18.94
C LEU A 176 16.45 -18.94 -18.10
N ASP A 177 17.18 -19.91 -18.71
CA ASP A 177 17.50 -21.20 -18.08
C ASP A 177 18.36 -21.05 -16.82
N ASP A 178 19.31 -20.09 -16.84
CA ASP A 178 20.25 -19.84 -15.75
C ASP A 178 19.88 -18.63 -14.89
N ILE A 179 18.67 -18.07 -15.09
CA ILE A 179 18.24 -16.87 -14.36
C ILE A 179 17.44 -17.29 -13.13
N ASP A 180 17.79 -16.73 -11.96
CA ASP A 180 16.98 -16.85 -10.76
C ASP A 180 15.64 -16.11 -10.95
N ARG A 181 14.56 -16.89 -11.05
CA ARG A 181 13.19 -16.38 -11.21
C ARG A 181 12.61 -15.79 -9.93
N GLY A 182 13.29 -15.98 -8.78
CA GLY A 182 12.76 -15.60 -7.49
C GLY A 182 11.48 -16.37 -7.13
N LYS A 183 10.43 -15.67 -6.70
CA LYS A 183 9.15 -16.29 -6.32
C LYS A 183 8.33 -16.78 -7.51
N PHE A 184 8.40 -16.10 -8.64
CA PHE A 184 7.69 -16.44 -9.88
C PHE A 184 8.24 -15.66 -11.08
N LEU A 185 7.90 -16.14 -12.28
CA LEU A 185 8.14 -15.44 -13.53
C LEU A 185 6.86 -14.77 -14.02
N GLU A 186 6.94 -13.48 -14.28
CA GLU A 186 5.88 -12.70 -14.91
C GLU A 186 6.38 -12.06 -16.20
N ILE A 187 5.56 -12.12 -17.26
CA ILE A 187 5.86 -11.48 -18.56
C ILE A 187 4.75 -10.51 -18.89
N GLU A 188 5.12 -9.23 -19.05
CA GLU A 188 4.25 -8.15 -19.47
C GLU A 188 4.17 -8.13 -21.00
N VAL A 189 2.94 -8.12 -21.53
CA VAL A 189 2.66 -8.01 -22.96
C VAL A 189 1.70 -6.85 -23.22
N ASP A 190 1.91 -6.11 -24.30
CA ASP A 190 1.14 -4.93 -24.70
C ASP A 190 0.28 -5.17 -25.95
N THR A 191 0.40 -6.36 -26.56
CA THR A 191 -0.33 -6.74 -27.78
C THR A 191 -0.62 -8.23 -27.82
N LEU A 192 -1.70 -8.63 -28.50
CA LEU A 192 -2.15 -10.03 -28.59
C LEU A 192 -1.10 -10.97 -29.20
N ASN A 193 -0.34 -10.50 -30.20
CA ASN A 193 0.66 -11.30 -30.89
C ASN A 193 1.89 -11.65 -30.02
N LYS A 194 2.09 -10.97 -28.89
CA LYS A 194 3.15 -11.26 -27.94
C LYS A 194 2.76 -12.34 -26.91
N ILE A 195 1.49 -12.74 -26.84
CA ILE A 195 1.00 -13.71 -25.86
C ILE A 195 1.61 -15.09 -26.10
N GLU A 196 1.52 -15.64 -27.31
CA GLU A 196 2.08 -16.96 -27.62
C GLU A 196 3.60 -17.03 -27.43
N PRO A 197 4.40 -16.09 -27.93
CA PRO A 197 5.84 -16.07 -27.63
C PRO A 197 6.15 -15.99 -26.11
N ALA A 198 5.36 -15.22 -25.33
CA ALA A 198 5.52 -15.17 -23.88
C ALA A 198 5.22 -16.51 -23.21
N LEU A 199 4.17 -17.22 -23.65
CA LEU A 199 3.79 -18.54 -23.13
C LEU A 199 4.85 -19.62 -23.36
N ASN A 200 5.68 -19.49 -24.41
CA ASN A 200 6.79 -20.42 -24.68
C ASN A 200 7.82 -20.46 -23.54
N HIS A 201 7.91 -19.41 -22.71
CA HIS A 201 8.77 -19.35 -21.53
C HIS A 201 8.12 -19.90 -20.25
N SER A 202 6.91 -20.47 -20.36
CA SER A 202 6.16 -21.02 -19.21
C SER A 202 6.07 -20.06 -18.02
N PRO A 203 5.57 -18.82 -18.20
CA PRO A 203 5.42 -17.87 -17.11
C PRO A 203 4.34 -18.31 -16.12
N ASP A 204 4.52 -17.99 -14.84
CA ASP A 204 3.49 -18.16 -13.83
C ASP A 204 2.33 -17.19 -14.05
N VAL A 205 2.65 -15.98 -14.54
CA VAL A 205 1.69 -14.89 -14.80
C VAL A 205 2.02 -14.22 -16.14
N ILE A 206 1.00 -14.00 -16.98
CA ILE A 206 1.05 -13.07 -18.10
C ILE A 206 0.28 -11.81 -17.71
N MET A 207 0.93 -10.66 -17.80
CA MET A 207 0.31 -9.37 -17.57
C MET A 207 -0.08 -8.71 -18.90
N PHE A 208 -1.35 -8.37 -19.05
CA PHE A 208 -1.85 -7.54 -20.14
C PHE A 208 -1.75 -6.07 -19.71
N ASP A 209 -0.84 -5.33 -20.34
CA ASP A 209 -0.65 -3.91 -20.04
C ASP A 209 -1.35 -3.03 -21.05
N ASN A 210 -2.26 -2.18 -20.60
CA ASN A 210 -3.05 -1.23 -21.41
C ASN A 210 -3.89 -1.88 -22.53
N PHE A 211 -4.32 -3.13 -22.39
CA PHE A 211 -5.20 -3.77 -23.37
C PHE A 211 -6.61 -3.16 -23.35
N SER A 212 -7.25 -3.12 -24.51
CA SER A 212 -8.69 -2.88 -24.62
C SER A 212 -9.47 -4.05 -23.99
N ILE A 213 -10.72 -3.83 -23.56
CA ILE A 213 -11.56 -4.90 -23.00
C ILE A 213 -11.76 -6.04 -24.00
N GLU A 214 -11.87 -5.71 -25.28
CA GLU A 214 -11.99 -6.71 -26.37
C GLU A 214 -10.71 -7.54 -26.48
N ASP A 215 -9.54 -6.91 -26.42
CA ASP A 215 -8.28 -7.63 -26.49
C ASP A 215 -8.01 -8.44 -25.22
N ILE A 216 -8.43 -7.98 -24.03
CA ILE A 216 -8.38 -8.79 -22.81
C ILE A 216 -9.18 -10.09 -23.00
N LYS A 217 -10.41 -10.02 -23.54
CA LYS A 217 -11.24 -11.20 -23.81
C LYS A 217 -10.56 -12.18 -24.77
N LYS A 218 -10.03 -11.68 -25.89
CA LYS A 218 -9.27 -12.52 -26.84
C LYS A 218 -8.02 -13.11 -26.19
N GLY A 219 -7.30 -12.30 -25.39
CA GLY A 219 -6.11 -12.73 -24.65
C GLY A 219 -6.43 -13.86 -23.66
N ILE A 220 -7.56 -13.78 -22.96
CA ILE A 220 -8.02 -14.85 -22.06
C ILE A 220 -8.18 -16.17 -22.83
N ASP A 221 -8.80 -16.13 -24.01
CA ASP A 221 -9.00 -17.32 -24.84
C ASP A 221 -7.66 -17.90 -25.35
N ILE A 222 -6.71 -17.03 -25.74
CA ILE A 222 -5.37 -17.44 -26.15
C ILE A 222 -4.59 -18.07 -24.98
N VAL A 223 -4.56 -17.46 -23.81
CA VAL A 223 -3.83 -17.97 -22.64
C VAL A 223 -4.44 -19.29 -22.16
N GLY A 224 -5.77 -19.40 -22.13
CA GLY A 224 -6.47 -20.58 -21.62
C GLY A 224 -6.06 -20.88 -20.17
N ASN A 225 -5.58 -22.09 -19.93
CA ASN A 225 -5.12 -22.54 -18.60
C ASN A 225 -3.60 -22.64 -18.47
N ARG A 226 -2.83 -22.04 -19.43
CA ARG A 226 -1.37 -22.18 -19.49
C ARG A 226 -0.64 -21.28 -18.52
N SER A 227 -1.27 -20.17 -18.10
CA SER A 227 -0.71 -19.20 -17.16
C SER A 227 -1.83 -18.48 -16.42
N LYS A 228 -1.51 -17.86 -15.27
CA LYS A 228 -2.42 -16.90 -14.66
C LYS A 228 -2.41 -15.60 -15.46
N ILE A 229 -3.49 -14.85 -15.38
CA ILE A 229 -3.65 -13.58 -16.10
C ILE A 229 -3.75 -12.46 -15.10
N GLU A 230 -2.90 -11.45 -15.28
CA GLU A 230 -2.97 -10.14 -14.63
C GLU A 230 -3.39 -9.09 -15.66
N VAL A 231 -4.22 -8.12 -15.25
CA VAL A 231 -4.56 -6.95 -16.05
C VAL A 231 -4.05 -5.70 -15.36
N SER A 232 -3.28 -4.89 -16.10
CA SER A 232 -2.71 -3.61 -15.67
C SER A 232 -3.12 -2.48 -16.64
N GLY A 233 -2.82 -1.22 -16.27
CA GLY A 233 -3.11 -0.08 -17.13
C GLY A 233 -4.58 0.33 -17.17
N ILE A 234 -5.38 -0.03 -16.17
CA ILE A 234 -6.80 0.38 -16.06
C ILE A 234 -6.88 1.88 -15.84
N LEU A 235 -7.62 2.58 -16.72
CA LEU A 235 -7.66 4.04 -16.80
C LEU A 235 -8.75 4.65 -15.93
N ASP A 236 -9.92 3.99 -15.82
CA ASP A 236 -11.08 4.55 -15.13
C ASP A 236 -11.92 3.49 -14.41
N MET A 237 -12.91 3.97 -13.67
CA MET A 237 -13.80 3.13 -12.85
C MET A 237 -14.73 2.25 -13.69
N GLN A 238 -15.14 2.69 -14.88
CA GLN A 238 -16.01 1.91 -15.76
C GLN A 238 -15.24 0.70 -16.29
N GLN A 239 -14.04 0.93 -16.80
CA GLN A 239 -13.14 -0.13 -17.25
C GLN A 239 -12.81 -1.11 -16.12
N PHE A 240 -12.54 -0.60 -14.91
CA PHE A 240 -12.30 -1.45 -13.73
C PHE A 240 -13.48 -2.41 -13.46
N LYS A 241 -14.72 -1.89 -13.47
CA LYS A 241 -15.91 -2.71 -13.24
C LYS A 241 -16.12 -3.76 -14.32
N GLU A 242 -15.82 -3.44 -15.58
CA GLU A 242 -15.95 -4.39 -16.68
C GLU A 242 -14.89 -5.48 -16.62
N VAL A 243 -13.63 -5.11 -16.42
CA VAL A 243 -12.52 -6.06 -16.27
C VAL A 243 -12.72 -6.97 -15.06
N SER A 244 -13.26 -6.43 -13.95
CA SER A 244 -13.53 -7.20 -12.72
C SER A 244 -14.60 -8.29 -12.86
N LYS A 245 -15.29 -8.38 -14.00
CA LYS A 245 -16.24 -9.46 -14.31
C LYS A 245 -15.61 -10.62 -15.07
N LEU A 246 -14.44 -10.40 -15.64
CA LEU A 246 -13.79 -11.36 -16.54
C LEU A 246 -13.15 -12.53 -15.78
N ASN A 247 -12.82 -13.58 -16.51
CA ASN A 247 -12.13 -14.76 -15.94
C ASN A 247 -10.62 -14.54 -15.94
N ILE A 248 -10.17 -13.66 -15.05
CA ILE A 248 -8.75 -13.33 -14.80
C ILE A 248 -8.40 -13.56 -13.34
N HIS A 249 -7.13 -13.51 -12.99
CA HIS A 249 -6.66 -13.82 -11.64
C HIS A 249 -6.31 -12.57 -10.83
N PHE A 250 -5.73 -11.56 -11.51
CA PHE A 250 -5.19 -10.39 -10.85
C PHE A 250 -5.56 -9.11 -11.61
N ILE A 251 -5.74 -8.03 -10.85
CA ILE A 251 -5.79 -6.65 -11.35
C ILE A 251 -4.78 -5.85 -10.54
N SER A 252 -3.79 -5.23 -11.21
CA SER A 252 -2.84 -4.35 -10.53
C SER A 252 -3.15 -2.89 -10.75
N LEU A 253 -3.17 -2.12 -9.66
CA LEU A 253 -3.47 -0.70 -9.65
C LEU A 253 -2.37 0.11 -8.97
N GLY A 254 -1.63 0.89 -9.76
CA GLY A 254 -0.64 1.83 -9.21
C GLY A 254 -1.26 2.97 -8.42
N GLU A 255 -2.52 3.30 -8.66
CA GLU A 255 -3.23 4.38 -7.95
C GLU A 255 -3.43 4.11 -6.47
N LEU A 256 -3.42 2.84 -6.00
CA LEU A 256 -3.54 2.49 -4.59
C LEU A 256 -2.44 3.13 -3.73
N THR A 257 -1.25 3.31 -4.30
CA THR A 257 -0.08 3.83 -3.59
C THR A 257 0.44 5.16 -4.14
N LYS A 258 -0.03 5.59 -5.31
CA LYS A 258 0.39 6.81 -5.97
C LYS A 258 -0.58 7.97 -5.75
N ASN A 259 -1.89 7.72 -5.77
CA ASN A 259 -2.95 8.73 -5.65
C ASN A 259 -3.59 8.63 -4.25
N ILE A 260 -2.95 9.25 -3.25
CA ILE A 260 -3.33 9.08 -1.86
C ILE A 260 -4.19 10.27 -1.41
N LYS A 261 -5.36 9.95 -0.85
CA LYS A 261 -6.17 10.89 -0.08
C LYS A 261 -6.08 10.49 1.39
N SER A 262 -5.39 11.30 2.19
CA SER A 262 -5.27 11.10 3.64
C SER A 262 -6.61 11.27 4.34
N ILE A 263 -6.78 10.57 5.45
CA ILE A 263 -7.92 10.75 6.38
C ILE A 263 -7.50 11.72 7.46
N ASP A 264 -8.37 12.67 7.82
CA ASP A 264 -8.05 13.65 8.84
C ASP A 264 -8.29 13.11 10.26
N PHE A 265 -7.31 13.33 11.14
CA PHE A 265 -7.36 13.02 12.57
C PHE A 265 -6.93 14.23 13.38
N SER A 266 -7.40 14.33 14.61
CA SER A 266 -6.94 15.33 15.58
C SER A 266 -6.61 14.70 16.92
N LEU A 267 -5.56 15.19 17.56
CA LEU A 267 -5.24 14.87 18.94
C LEU A 267 -5.85 15.92 19.87
N LEU A 268 -6.64 15.48 20.81
CA LEU A 268 -7.33 16.37 21.75
C LEU A 268 -6.91 16.03 23.17
N LEU A 269 -6.43 17.02 23.91
CA LEU A 269 -6.17 16.87 25.35
C LEU A 269 -7.50 16.85 26.11
N LYS A 270 -7.61 15.94 27.08
CA LYS A 270 -8.74 15.95 28.02
C LYS A 270 -8.63 17.23 28.86
N LYS A 271 -9.66 18.09 28.79
CA LYS A 271 -9.75 19.22 29.72
C LYS A 271 -9.85 18.67 31.15
N LEU A 272 -9.00 19.21 32.04
CA LEU A 272 -9.06 18.94 33.46
C LEU A 272 -10.39 19.43 34.04
#